data_3053aa09aabe806e119f6682aa989c27
#
_entry.id   3053aa09aabe806e119f6682aa989c27
#
_cell.length_a   1.000
_cell.length_b   1.000
_cell.length_c   1.000
_cell.angle_alpha   90.00
_cell.angle_beta   90.00
_cell.angle_gamma   90.00
#
_symmetry.space_group_name_H-M   'P 1'
#
loop_
_entity.id
_entity.type
_entity.pdbx_description
1 polymer ?
#
loop_
_entity_poly.entity_id
_entity_poly.type
_entity_poly.pdbx_seq_one_letter_code
_entity_poly.pdbx_strand_id
1 'polypeptide(L)'
;MAATAVLFTGGCATSKSGNKDTAYVARDVNTLYLAAKERLDSGQARQAAALFDEVERQHPYSPWSRRAQLMSAFSYYVARDYNQAIQSAQRFLSIHPGNKDAPYAYYLIALNYYEQITDVTRDQKITQQALDSMGELMRRYPGTRYA
;
A
#
# COMPACT_ATOMS: atom_id res chain seq x y z
N MET A 1 -13.79 73.25 -28.08
CA MET A 1 -12.83 72.22 -27.60
C MET A 1 -13.62 71.11 -26.91
N ALA A 2 -13.85 70.01 -27.60
CA ALA A 2 -14.63 68.86 -27.08
C ALA A 2 -13.63 67.80 -26.67
N ALA A 3 -13.64 67.39 -25.38
CA ALA A 3 -12.82 66.36 -24.83
C ALA A 3 -13.64 65.04 -24.81
N THR A 4 -13.20 64.08 -25.64
CA THR A 4 -13.83 62.80 -25.76
C THR A 4 -13.17 61.84 -24.72
N ALA A 5 -13.92 61.41 -23.70
CA ALA A 5 -13.48 60.43 -22.72
C ALA A 5 -13.75 59.02 -23.28
N VAL A 6 -12.68 58.23 -23.46
CA VAL A 6 -12.75 56.82 -23.86
C VAL A 6 -12.79 55.98 -22.59
N LEU A 7 -13.93 55.34 -22.36
CA LEU A 7 -14.12 54.36 -21.28
C LEU A 7 -13.61 52.97 -21.75
N PHE A 8 -12.47 52.53 -21.16
CA PHE A 8 -11.99 51.16 -21.29
C PHE A 8 -12.79 50.25 -20.33
N THR A 9 -13.72 49.48 -20.87
CA THR A 9 -14.33 48.38 -20.13
C THR A 9 -13.42 47.15 -20.20
N GLY A 10 -12.66 46.94 -19.13
CA GLY A 10 -11.88 45.72 -18.95
C GLY A 10 -12.81 44.53 -18.73
N GLY A 11 -12.98 43.68 -19.74
CA GLY A 11 -13.68 42.41 -19.63
C GLY A 11 -12.85 41.42 -18.80
N CYS A 12 -13.30 41.10 -17.59
CA CYS A 12 -12.79 39.94 -16.87
C CYS A 12 -13.17 38.66 -17.61
N ALA A 13 -12.22 38.09 -18.33
CA ALA A 13 -12.36 36.74 -18.86
C ALA A 13 -12.37 35.77 -17.69
N THR A 14 -13.54 35.34 -17.25
CA THR A 14 -13.72 34.20 -16.37
C THR A 14 -13.25 32.96 -17.12
N SER A 15 -12.02 32.53 -16.83
CA SER A 15 -11.52 31.20 -17.17
C SER A 15 -12.47 30.20 -16.53
N LYS A 16 -13.36 29.59 -17.31
CA LYS A 16 -14.04 28.36 -16.95
C LYS A 16 -12.97 27.29 -16.86
N SER A 17 -12.40 27.12 -15.67
CA SER A 17 -11.76 25.89 -15.28
C SER A 17 -12.84 24.82 -15.35
N GLY A 18 -12.91 24.12 -16.47
CA GLY A 18 -13.74 22.95 -16.62
C GLY A 18 -13.26 21.95 -15.58
N ASN A 19 -13.99 21.90 -14.47
CA ASN A 19 -13.92 20.78 -13.55
C ASN A 19 -14.33 19.56 -14.42
N LYS A 20 -13.33 18.91 -15.01
CA LYS A 20 -13.51 17.57 -15.53
C LYS A 20 -13.76 16.74 -14.28
N ASP A 21 -15.02 16.57 -13.91
CA ASP A 21 -15.43 15.49 -13.06
C ASP A 21 -14.80 14.25 -13.67
N THR A 22 -13.64 13.86 -13.12
CA THR A 22 -13.05 12.57 -13.39
C THR A 22 -14.01 11.58 -12.78
N ALA A 23 -15.06 11.23 -13.57
CA ALA A 23 -15.96 10.17 -13.21
C ALA A 23 -15.09 8.99 -12.79
N TYR A 24 -15.19 8.62 -11.53
CA TYR A 24 -14.46 7.48 -10.99
C TYR A 24 -14.91 6.24 -11.79
N VAL A 25 -14.09 5.84 -12.75
CA VAL A 25 -14.28 4.62 -13.50
C VAL A 25 -13.60 3.52 -12.70
N ALA A 26 -14.40 2.72 -11.98
CA ALA A 26 -13.93 1.52 -11.33
C ALA A 26 -13.27 0.62 -12.40
N ARG A 27 -11.97 0.42 -12.29
CA ARG A 27 -11.26 -0.51 -13.17
C ARG A 27 -11.62 -1.93 -12.78
N ASP A 28 -11.68 -2.83 -13.79
CA ASP A 28 -11.82 -4.25 -13.52
C ASP A 28 -10.72 -4.73 -12.56
N VAL A 29 -11.12 -5.48 -11.54
CA VAL A 29 -10.23 -5.94 -10.46
C VAL A 29 -9.04 -6.76 -10.98
N ASN A 30 -9.28 -7.58 -11.99
CA ASN A 30 -8.23 -8.40 -12.60
C ASN A 30 -7.21 -7.53 -13.34
N THR A 31 -7.68 -6.53 -14.09
CA THR A 31 -6.81 -5.56 -14.78
C THR A 31 -5.95 -4.78 -13.82
N LEU A 32 -6.51 -4.31 -12.69
CA LEU A 32 -5.75 -3.61 -11.65
C LEU A 32 -4.70 -4.51 -11.00
N TYR A 33 -5.09 -5.74 -10.66
CA TYR A 33 -4.18 -6.69 -10.03
C TYR A 33 -3.01 -7.07 -10.96
N LEU A 34 -3.29 -7.33 -12.24
CA LEU A 34 -2.25 -7.65 -13.22
C LEU A 34 -1.30 -6.47 -13.48
N ALA A 35 -1.83 -5.24 -13.55
CA ALA A 35 -1.00 -4.05 -13.67
C ALA A 35 -0.08 -3.86 -12.45
N ALA A 36 -0.59 -4.12 -11.24
CA ALA A 36 0.21 -4.09 -10.01
C ALA A 36 1.35 -5.13 -10.07
N LYS A 37 1.02 -6.34 -10.50
CA LYS A 37 1.99 -7.43 -10.64
C LYS A 37 3.09 -7.10 -11.66
N GLU A 38 2.73 -6.55 -12.81
CA GLU A 38 3.69 -6.11 -13.84
C GLU A 38 4.65 -5.05 -13.29
N ARG A 39 4.17 -4.10 -12.48
CA ARG A 39 5.02 -3.11 -11.83
C ARG A 39 6.01 -3.76 -10.87
N LEU A 40 5.56 -4.76 -10.10
CA LEU A 40 6.43 -5.48 -9.18
C LEU A 40 7.51 -6.26 -9.94
N ASP A 41 7.12 -6.99 -10.99
CA ASP A 41 8.01 -7.80 -11.82
C ASP A 41 9.05 -6.92 -12.55
N SER A 42 8.70 -5.67 -12.87
CA SER A 42 9.61 -4.67 -13.46
C SER A 42 10.46 -3.89 -12.45
N GLY A 43 10.45 -4.29 -11.17
CA GLY A 43 11.24 -3.65 -10.12
C GLY A 43 10.66 -2.35 -9.55
N GLN A 44 9.47 -1.94 -9.99
CA GLN A 44 8.77 -0.74 -9.53
C GLN A 44 7.92 -1.03 -8.28
N ALA A 45 8.56 -1.57 -7.24
CA ALA A 45 7.89 -2.16 -6.08
C ALA A 45 6.98 -1.18 -5.32
N ARG A 46 7.38 0.09 -5.15
CA ARG A 46 6.55 1.10 -4.47
C ARG A 46 5.28 1.44 -5.27
N GLN A 47 5.39 1.49 -6.60
CA GLN A 47 4.24 1.73 -7.47
C GLN A 47 3.31 0.50 -7.49
N ALA A 48 3.88 -0.70 -7.47
CA ALA A 48 3.13 -1.94 -7.34
C ALA A 48 2.31 -1.96 -6.03
N ALA A 49 2.92 -1.60 -4.90
CA ALA A 49 2.24 -1.53 -3.62
C ALA A 49 1.02 -0.60 -3.68
N ALA A 50 1.18 0.60 -4.22
CA ALA A 50 0.08 1.55 -4.38
C ALA A 50 -1.06 1.02 -5.27
N LEU A 51 -0.73 0.27 -6.34
CA LEU A 51 -1.74 -0.35 -7.19
C LEU A 51 -2.45 -1.52 -6.50
N PHE A 52 -1.74 -2.32 -5.68
CA PHE A 52 -2.37 -3.36 -4.88
C PHE A 52 -3.29 -2.76 -3.80
N ASP A 53 -2.91 -1.65 -3.16
CA ASP A 53 -3.78 -0.90 -2.24
C ASP A 53 -5.03 -0.38 -2.96
N GLU A 54 -4.90 0.04 -4.22
CA GLU A 54 -6.02 0.48 -5.05
C GLU A 54 -6.99 -0.68 -5.37
N VAL A 55 -6.50 -1.91 -5.56
CA VAL A 55 -7.36 -3.10 -5.71
C VAL A 55 -8.23 -3.28 -4.47
N GLU A 56 -7.65 -3.16 -3.27
CA GLU A 56 -8.39 -3.25 -2.01
C GLU A 56 -9.44 -2.14 -1.91
N ARG A 57 -9.07 -0.91 -2.24
CA ARG A 57 -9.93 0.26 -2.13
C ARG A 57 -11.14 0.20 -3.08
N GLN A 58 -10.92 -0.26 -4.32
CA GLN A 58 -11.98 -0.32 -5.33
C GLN A 58 -12.87 -1.55 -5.19
N HIS A 59 -12.31 -2.67 -4.72
CA HIS A 59 -12.98 -3.97 -4.70
C HIS A 59 -12.81 -4.69 -3.36
N PRO A 60 -13.21 -4.08 -2.21
CA PRO A 60 -12.89 -4.60 -0.86
C PRO A 60 -13.41 -6.00 -0.57
N TYR A 61 -14.51 -6.40 -1.20
CA TYR A 61 -15.14 -7.72 -1.00
C TYR A 61 -14.69 -8.76 -2.02
N SER A 62 -13.81 -8.43 -2.94
CA SER A 62 -13.29 -9.35 -3.93
C SER A 62 -12.32 -10.36 -3.32
N PRO A 63 -12.30 -11.62 -3.79
CA PRO A 63 -11.22 -12.56 -3.45
C PRO A 63 -9.82 -12.02 -3.81
N TRP A 64 -9.73 -11.17 -4.82
CA TRP A 64 -8.49 -10.49 -5.22
C TRP A 64 -8.01 -9.46 -4.21
N SER A 65 -8.94 -8.81 -3.48
CA SER A 65 -8.59 -7.84 -2.45
C SER A 65 -7.70 -8.45 -1.36
N ARG A 66 -8.08 -9.62 -0.83
CA ARG A 66 -7.26 -10.32 0.18
C ARG A 66 -5.85 -10.65 -0.31
N ARG A 67 -5.75 -11.09 -1.57
CA ARG A 67 -4.44 -11.36 -2.19
C ARG A 67 -3.67 -10.07 -2.44
N ALA A 68 -4.34 -9.01 -2.87
CA ALA A 68 -3.73 -7.71 -3.10
C ALA A 68 -3.17 -7.10 -1.81
N GLN A 69 -3.86 -7.23 -0.68
CA GLN A 69 -3.34 -6.76 0.63
C GLN A 69 -1.99 -7.40 0.98
N LEU A 70 -1.86 -8.71 0.80
CA LEU A 70 -0.59 -9.41 1.05
C LEU A 70 0.48 -9.03 0.03
N MET A 71 0.10 -8.85 -1.24
CA MET A 71 1.02 -8.41 -2.29
C MET A 71 1.46 -6.95 -2.08
N SER A 72 0.60 -6.09 -1.54
CA SER A 72 0.98 -4.74 -1.13
C SER A 72 2.04 -4.78 -0.03
N ALA A 73 1.81 -5.56 1.04
CA ALA A 73 2.78 -5.73 2.12
C ALA A 73 4.14 -6.24 1.59
N PHE A 74 4.11 -7.24 0.72
CA PHE A 74 5.32 -7.76 0.07
C PHE A 74 6.00 -6.72 -0.83
N SER A 75 5.24 -5.95 -1.59
CA SER A 75 5.79 -4.92 -2.47
C SER A 75 6.44 -3.78 -1.68
N TYR A 76 5.88 -3.38 -0.53
CA TYR A 76 6.52 -2.43 0.38
C TYR A 76 7.82 -3.00 0.96
N TYR A 77 7.86 -4.29 1.32
CA TYR A 77 9.08 -4.97 1.74
C TYR A 77 10.18 -4.88 0.67
N VAL A 78 9.85 -5.23 -0.59
CA VAL A 78 10.78 -5.15 -1.73
C VAL A 78 11.25 -3.71 -1.96
N ALA A 79 10.37 -2.72 -1.74
CA ALA A 79 10.70 -1.29 -1.81
C ALA A 79 11.53 -0.79 -0.60
N ARG A 80 11.83 -1.66 0.37
CA ARG A 80 12.47 -1.35 1.67
C ARG A 80 11.70 -0.34 2.51
N ASP A 81 10.40 -0.24 2.29
CA ASP A 81 9.50 0.56 3.13
C ASP A 81 8.89 -0.34 4.22
N TYR A 82 9.76 -0.74 5.15
CA TYR A 82 9.44 -1.77 6.15
C TYR A 82 8.25 -1.39 7.04
N ASN A 83 8.11 -0.11 7.36
CA ASN A 83 7.00 0.36 8.18
C ASN A 83 5.64 0.20 7.47
N GLN A 84 5.57 0.55 6.18
CA GLN A 84 4.36 0.35 5.39
C GLN A 84 4.06 -1.14 5.18
N ALA A 85 5.10 -1.96 4.97
CA ALA A 85 4.96 -3.40 4.86
C ALA A 85 4.33 -4.01 6.13
N ILE A 86 4.84 -3.63 7.32
CA ILE A 86 4.30 -4.07 8.60
C ILE A 86 2.84 -3.64 8.76
N GLN A 87 2.52 -2.37 8.49
CA GLN A 87 1.15 -1.85 8.61
C GLN A 87 0.17 -2.59 7.68
N SER A 88 0.56 -2.83 6.42
CA SER A 88 -0.28 -3.56 5.46
C SER A 88 -0.51 -5.01 5.90
N ALA A 89 0.53 -5.70 6.40
CA ALA A 89 0.40 -7.05 6.90
C ALA A 89 -0.45 -7.12 8.18
N GLN A 90 -0.31 -6.16 9.10
CA GLN A 90 -1.14 -6.06 10.31
C GLN A 90 -2.60 -5.78 9.98
N ARG A 91 -2.87 -4.90 9.01
CA ARG A 91 -4.22 -4.63 8.52
C ARG A 91 -4.85 -5.90 7.94
N PHE A 92 -4.11 -6.68 7.14
CA PHE A 92 -4.60 -7.98 6.65
C PHE A 92 -5.01 -8.90 7.80
N LEU A 93 -4.18 -9.05 8.83
CA LEU A 93 -4.47 -9.91 9.98
C LEU A 93 -5.67 -9.43 10.80
N SER A 94 -5.87 -8.12 10.91
CA SER A 94 -7.01 -7.55 11.65
C SER A 94 -8.35 -7.83 10.95
N ILE A 95 -8.35 -7.81 9.61
CA ILE A 95 -9.55 -8.03 8.79
C ILE A 95 -9.78 -9.54 8.56
N HIS A 96 -8.71 -10.33 8.46
CA HIS A 96 -8.74 -11.74 8.09
C HIS A 96 -7.97 -12.65 9.06
N PRO A 97 -8.28 -12.66 10.37
CA PRO A 97 -7.47 -13.34 11.39
C PRO A 97 -7.40 -14.88 11.20
N GLY A 98 -8.44 -15.48 10.60
CA GLY A 98 -8.51 -16.92 10.32
C GLY A 98 -8.15 -17.32 8.90
N ASN A 99 -7.54 -16.44 8.13
CA ASN A 99 -7.20 -16.76 6.74
C ASN A 99 -6.04 -17.74 6.66
N LYS A 100 -6.10 -18.66 5.68
CA LYS A 100 -5.02 -19.64 5.42
C LYS A 100 -3.65 -19.00 5.14
N ASP A 101 -3.64 -17.75 4.67
CA ASP A 101 -2.43 -16.99 4.34
C ASP A 101 -1.96 -16.10 5.53
N ALA A 102 -2.64 -16.17 6.70
CA ALA A 102 -2.22 -15.45 7.90
C ALA A 102 -0.78 -15.79 8.35
N PRO A 103 -0.29 -17.03 8.28
CA PRO A 103 1.10 -17.34 8.58
C PRO A 103 2.10 -16.52 7.74
N TYR A 104 1.79 -16.29 6.48
CA TYR A 104 2.64 -15.46 5.62
C TYR A 104 2.63 -13.98 6.05
N ALA A 105 1.49 -13.45 6.47
CA ALA A 105 1.43 -12.08 6.98
C ALA A 105 2.25 -11.91 8.28
N TYR A 106 2.17 -12.89 9.22
CA TYR A 106 3.02 -12.91 10.41
C TYR A 106 4.51 -12.99 10.05
N TYR A 107 4.86 -13.82 9.08
CA TYR A 107 6.23 -13.91 8.57
C TYR A 107 6.72 -12.58 8.00
N LEU A 108 5.91 -11.90 7.18
CA LEU A 108 6.27 -10.58 6.64
C LEU A 108 6.52 -9.56 7.75
N ILE A 109 5.69 -9.54 8.80
CA ILE A 109 5.88 -8.63 9.95
C ILE A 109 7.23 -8.91 10.61
N ALA A 110 7.50 -10.17 10.94
CA ALA A 110 8.75 -10.57 11.60
C ALA A 110 9.98 -10.25 10.72
N LEU A 111 9.91 -10.56 9.43
CA LEU A 111 10.97 -10.27 8.47
C LEU A 111 11.24 -8.77 8.36
N ASN A 112 10.19 -7.93 8.31
CA ASN A 112 10.36 -6.49 8.20
C ASN A 112 10.95 -5.87 9.48
N TYR A 113 10.64 -6.38 10.67
CA TYR A 113 11.34 -5.97 11.89
C TYR A 113 12.80 -6.42 11.87
N TYR A 114 13.08 -7.64 11.44
CA TYR A 114 14.44 -8.17 11.35
C TYR A 114 15.32 -7.34 10.40
N GLU A 115 14.82 -6.97 9.23
CA GLU A 115 15.55 -6.17 8.24
C GLU A 115 15.86 -4.73 8.73
N GLN A 116 15.16 -4.25 9.74
CA GLN A 116 15.41 -2.95 10.35
C GLN A 116 16.49 -2.96 11.44
N ILE A 117 16.99 -4.14 11.82
CA ILE A 117 18.06 -4.26 12.80
C ILE A 117 19.38 -3.84 12.15
N THR A 118 19.87 -2.63 12.44
CA THR A 118 21.12 -2.10 11.92
C THR A 118 22.26 -2.23 12.92
N ASP A 119 21.95 -2.05 14.21
CA ASP A 119 22.89 -2.16 15.33
C ASP A 119 22.19 -2.78 16.54
N VAL A 120 22.57 -4.00 16.88
CA VAL A 120 21.94 -4.78 17.97
C VAL A 120 22.05 -4.07 19.33
N THR A 121 23.08 -3.26 19.53
CA THR A 121 23.29 -2.56 20.80
C THR A 121 22.46 -1.30 20.92
N ARG A 122 22.15 -0.65 19.81
CA ARG A 122 21.41 0.61 19.76
C ARG A 122 19.92 0.40 19.51
N ASP A 123 19.57 -0.59 18.68
CA ASP A 123 18.20 -0.81 18.23
C ASP A 123 17.47 -1.92 19.03
N GLN A 124 17.65 -1.95 20.35
CA GLN A 124 17.09 -2.98 21.23
C GLN A 124 15.56 -3.14 21.09
N LYS A 125 14.84 -2.03 20.89
CA LYS A 125 13.39 -2.07 20.73
C LYS A 125 12.99 -2.82 19.46
N ILE A 126 13.66 -2.56 18.35
CA ILE A 126 13.36 -3.23 17.05
C ILE A 126 13.78 -4.69 17.12
N THR A 127 14.91 -4.99 17.74
CA THR A 127 15.35 -6.36 17.97
C THR A 127 14.33 -7.14 18.79
N GLN A 128 13.79 -6.54 19.87
CA GLN A 128 12.73 -7.17 20.67
C GLN A 128 11.46 -7.39 19.84
N GLN A 129 11.03 -6.42 19.04
CA GLN A 129 9.88 -6.57 18.17
C GLN A 129 10.04 -7.69 17.14
N ALA A 130 11.26 -7.85 16.59
CA ALA A 130 11.57 -8.95 15.68
C ALA A 130 11.45 -10.30 16.39
N LEU A 131 12.05 -10.45 17.57
CA LEU A 131 12.00 -11.67 18.37
C LEU A 131 10.56 -12.02 18.78
N ASP A 132 9.80 -11.04 19.26
CA ASP A 132 8.40 -11.23 19.65
C ASP A 132 7.53 -11.66 18.47
N SER A 133 7.73 -11.04 17.30
CA SER A 133 6.98 -11.37 16.08
C SER A 133 7.32 -12.76 15.55
N MET A 134 8.59 -13.17 15.60
CA MET A 134 9.02 -14.53 15.24
C MET A 134 8.47 -15.56 16.23
N GLY A 135 8.53 -15.27 17.53
CA GLY A 135 7.96 -16.12 18.58
C GLY A 135 6.46 -16.30 18.43
N GLU A 136 5.75 -15.22 18.06
CA GLU A 136 4.30 -15.27 17.80
C GLU A 136 3.96 -16.17 16.60
N LEU A 137 4.72 -16.04 15.50
CA LEU A 137 4.58 -16.89 14.31
C LEU A 137 4.78 -18.37 14.65
N MET A 138 5.87 -18.72 15.32
CA MET A 138 6.18 -20.10 15.72
C MET A 138 5.13 -20.69 16.67
N ARG A 139 4.63 -19.88 17.62
CA ARG A 139 3.61 -20.32 18.58
C ARG A 139 2.27 -20.58 17.92
N ARG A 140 1.84 -19.70 17.00
CA ARG A 140 0.52 -19.81 16.35
C ARG A 140 0.50 -20.84 15.22
N TYR A 141 1.59 -20.97 14.50
CA TYR A 141 1.65 -21.73 13.26
C TYR A 141 2.88 -22.66 13.16
N PRO A 142 3.13 -23.52 14.18
CA PRO A 142 4.38 -24.29 14.31
C PRO A 142 4.64 -25.27 13.16
N GLY A 143 3.61 -25.64 12.39
CA GLY A 143 3.74 -26.61 11.29
C GLY A 143 3.84 -25.99 9.90
N THR A 144 3.97 -24.69 9.81
CA THR A 144 4.05 -24.02 8.52
C THR A 144 5.49 -23.83 8.03
N ARG A 145 5.68 -23.71 6.73
CA ARG A 145 7.00 -23.39 6.14
C ARG A 145 7.57 -22.04 6.57
N TYR A 146 6.77 -21.22 7.24
CA TYR A 146 7.17 -19.87 7.68
C TYR A 146 7.66 -19.85 9.12
N ALA A 147 7.35 -20.88 9.92
CA ALA A 147 7.85 -21.07 11.26
C ALA A 147 9.15 -21.88 11.24
#